data_5bf498bceea768f95e1d7a28180e7b05
#
_entry.id   5bf498bceea768f95e1d7a28180e7b05
#
_cell.length_a   1.000
_cell.length_b   1.000
_cell.length_c   1.000
_cell.angle_alpha   90.00
_cell.angle_beta   90.00
_cell.angle_gamma   90.00
#
_symmetry.space_group_name_H-M   'P 1'
#
loop_
_entity.id
_entity.type
_entity.pdbx_description
1 polymer ?
#
loop_
_entity_poly.entity_id
_entity_poly.type
_entity_poly.pdbx_seq_one_letter_code
_entity_poly.pdbx_strand_id
1 'polypeptide(L)'
;SARIVYLLGKQRKLGYHDNPPVAAVVNGELKSLQTEIPENAVIDLVYLNSKEGRTAYRKTLCFLLSYASTVVYPDRTLLVGHSLGDGYYFSYKNKEKPDIDKLKKVMEKAIEDDLIVDIETLSASQALTYVEKMKLKDTEKLLKTRNDGAYTFNRIGSALSVSYEPLLPSLKLLEVWDIMEYGGGILL
;
A
#
# COMPACT_ATOMS: atom_id res chain seq x y z
N SER A 1 -16.76 16.65 10.18
CA SER A 1 -15.74 16.41 9.15
C SER A 1 -16.26 15.41 8.13
N ALA A 2 -16.04 15.63 6.85
CA ALA A 2 -16.39 14.70 5.79
C ALA A 2 -15.11 14.09 5.21
N ARG A 3 -15.16 12.80 4.85
CA ARG A 3 -14.04 12.17 4.12
C ARG A 3 -14.07 12.61 2.66
N ILE A 4 -12.90 12.76 2.04
CA ILE A 4 -12.75 13.17 0.64
C ILE A 4 -13.54 12.23 -0.28
N VAL A 5 -13.47 10.93 -0.04
CA VAL A 5 -14.21 9.90 -0.81
C VAL A 5 -15.73 10.14 -0.80
N TYR A 6 -16.29 10.65 0.29
CA TYR A 6 -17.72 10.95 0.38
C TYR A 6 -18.12 12.13 -0.50
N LEU A 7 -17.28 13.18 -0.54
CA LEU A 7 -17.51 14.34 -1.42
C LEU A 7 -17.42 13.96 -2.89
N LEU A 8 -16.45 13.12 -3.26
CA LEU A 8 -16.31 12.57 -4.62
C LEU A 8 -17.48 11.69 -5.02
N GLY A 9 -18.06 10.93 -4.09
CA GLY A 9 -19.26 10.13 -4.34
C GLY A 9 -20.46 10.95 -4.78
N LYS A 10 -20.58 12.20 -4.35
CA LYS A 10 -21.60 13.15 -4.81
C LYS A 10 -21.31 13.72 -6.21
N GLN A 11 -20.05 13.74 -6.64
CA GLN A 11 -19.62 14.26 -7.94
C GLN A 11 -19.53 13.18 -9.05
N ARG A 12 -19.86 11.92 -8.77
CA ARG A 12 -19.81 10.78 -9.72
C ARG A 12 -20.59 10.96 -11.03
N LYS A 13 -21.29 12.08 -11.22
CA LYS A 13 -21.92 12.49 -12.49
C LYS A 13 -20.94 13.09 -13.51
N LEU A 14 -19.67 13.26 -13.17
CA LEU A 14 -18.67 13.96 -14.00
C LEU A 14 -17.66 12.97 -14.60
N GLY A 15 -18.05 11.94 -15.35
CA GLY A 15 -17.29 11.29 -16.42
C GLY A 15 -15.80 10.92 -16.19
N TYR A 16 -15.35 10.58 -14.97
CA TYR A 16 -13.95 10.24 -14.66
C TYR A 16 -13.61 8.76 -14.91
N HIS A 17 -14.20 8.11 -15.91
CA HIS A 17 -14.05 6.67 -16.10
C HIS A 17 -12.60 6.24 -16.40
N ASP A 18 -11.83 7.05 -17.16
CA ASP A 18 -10.50 6.66 -17.63
C ASP A 18 -9.34 7.11 -16.73
N ASN A 19 -9.57 8.08 -15.83
CA ASN A 19 -8.53 8.62 -14.95
C ASN A 19 -9.11 9.04 -13.59
N PRO A 20 -9.38 8.09 -12.68
CA PRO A 20 -10.02 8.37 -11.40
C PRO A 20 -9.08 9.13 -10.46
N PRO A 21 -9.63 9.97 -9.54
CA PRO A 21 -8.86 10.50 -8.44
C PRO A 21 -8.48 9.38 -7.47
N VAL A 22 -7.22 9.34 -7.04
CA VAL A 22 -6.65 8.28 -6.19
C VAL A 22 -6.10 8.79 -4.87
N ALA A 23 -5.84 10.08 -4.78
CA ALA A 23 -5.38 10.78 -3.58
C ALA A 23 -5.80 12.25 -3.65
N ALA A 24 -5.46 13.03 -2.64
CA ALA A 24 -5.63 14.48 -2.66
C ALA A 24 -4.50 15.19 -1.94
N VAL A 25 -4.18 16.40 -2.37
CA VAL A 25 -3.36 17.34 -1.62
C VAL A 25 -4.30 18.18 -0.77
N VAL A 26 -4.19 18.10 0.54
CA VAL A 26 -5.00 18.83 1.52
C VAL A 26 -4.08 19.81 2.25
N ASN A 27 -4.30 21.09 2.07
CA ASN A 27 -3.46 22.15 2.64
C ASN A 27 -1.95 21.96 2.34
N GLY A 28 -1.61 21.51 1.12
CA GLY A 28 -0.24 21.27 0.69
C GLY A 28 0.34 19.90 1.03
N GLU A 29 -0.38 19.02 1.75
CA GLU A 29 0.05 17.67 2.11
C GLU A 29 -0.69 16.59 1.32
N LEU A 30 0.05 15.62 0.76
CA LEU A 30 -0.53 14.48 0.05
C LEU A 30 -1.20 13.52 1.06
N LYS A 31 -2.50 13.29 0.87
CA LYS A 31 -3.35 12.49 1.76
C LYS A 31 -4.15 11.44 0.99
N SER A 32 -4.51 10.36 1.67
CA SER A 32 -5.48 9.37 1.17
C SER A 32 -6.86 9.99 1.03
N LEU A 33 -7.67 9.50 0.08
CA LEU A 33 -9.07 9.88 -0.05
C LEU A 33 -9.93 9.50 1.16
N GLN A 34 -9.42 8.64 2.05
CA GLN A 34 -10.08 8.27 3.30
C GLN A 34 -9.81 9.26 4.44
N THR A 35 -8.89 10.21 4.23
CA THR A 35 -8.54 11.21 5.25
C THR A 35 -9.73 12.13 5.52
N GLU A 36 -9.97 12.43 6.78
CA GLU A 36 -10.93 13.45 7.21
C GLU A 36 -10.41 14.84 6.85
N ILE A 37 -11.32 15.67 6.35
CA ILE A 37 -10.98 17.02 5.88
C ILE A 37 -11.24 18.03 7.00
N PRO A 38 -10.25 18.86 7.37
CA PRO A 38 -10.46 20.01 8.24
C PRO A 38 -11.45 21.00 7.63
N GLU A 39 -12.10 21.80 8.47
CA GLU A 39 -12.90 22.92 7.99
C GLU A 39 -12.03 23.91 7.21
N ASN A 40 -12.57 24.45 6.12
CA ASN A 40 -11.89 25.40 5.22
C ASN A 40 -10.59 24.87 4.59
N ALA A 41 -10.44 23.55 4.43
CA ALA A 41 -9.28 22.98 3.75
C ALA A 41 -9.28 23.28 2.25
N VAL A 42 -8.10 23.62 1.71
CA VAL A 42 -7.86 23.67 0.27
C VAL A 42 -7.53 22.25 -0.20
N ILE A 43 -8.24 21.76 -1.23
CA ILE A 43 -8.12 20.39 -1.72
C ILE A 43 -7.87 20.41 -3.22
N ASP A 44 -6.75 19.78 -3.63
CA ASP A 44 -6.45 19.47 -5.02
C ASP A 44 -6.45 17.95 -5.22
N LEU A 45 -7.19 17.47 -6.23
CA LEU A 45 -7.27 16.04 -6.51
C LEU A 45 -6.05 15.53 -7.26
N VAL A 46 -5.57 14.38 -6.85
CA VAL A 46 -4.48 13.64 -7.50
C VAL A 46 -5.07 12.48 -8.29
N TYR A 47 -4.84 12.48 -9.59
CA TYR A 47 -5.39 11.50 -10.52
C TYR A 47 -4.41 10.36 -10.80
N LEU A 48 -4.93 9.20 -11.18
CA LEU A 48 -4.16 7.97 -11.40
C LEU A 48 -2.98 8.16 -12.39
N ASN A 49 -3.18 8.91 -13.47
CA ASN A 49 -2.15 9.15 -14.49
C ASN A 49 -1.11 10.22 -14.10
N SER A 50 -1.28 10.90 -12.96
CA SER A 50 -0.28 11.84 -12.44
C SER A 50 0.97 11.11 -11.94
N LYS A 51 2.06 11.84 -11.67
CA LYS A 51 3.28 11.28 -11.09
C LYS A 51 3.00 10.63 -9.72
N GLU A 52 2.26 11.32 -8.87
CA GLU A 52 1.86 10.88 -7.53
C GLU A 52 0.90 9.67 -7.61
N GLY A 53 -0.04 9.68 -8.56
CA GLY A 53 -0.96 8.58 -8.81
C GLY A 53 -0.22 7.31 -9.25
N ARG A 54 0.75 7.42 -10.15
CA ARG A 54 1.60 6.28 -10.55
C ARG A 54 2.46 5.77 -9.39
N THR A 55 2.91 6.67 -8.50
CA THR A 55 3.62 6.27 -7.28
C THR A 55 2.71 5.49 -6.33
N ALA A 56 1.47 5.98 -6.12
CA ALA A 56 0.47 5.27 -5.33
C ALA A 56 0.15 3.88 -5.92
N TYR A 57 0.03 3.79 -7.25
CA TYR A 57 -0.17 2.53 -7.97
C TYR A 57 0.93 1.50 -7.65
N ARG A 58 2.19 1.88 -7.87
CA ARG A 58 3.35 1.00 -7.63
C ARG A 58 3.44 0.57 -6.16
N LYS A 59 3.24 1.49 -5.23
CA LYS A 59 3.27 1.19 -3.79
C LYS A 59 2.14 0.25 -3.37
N THR A 60 0.95 0.42 -3.95
CA THR A 60 -0.17 -0.50 -3.71
C THR A 60 0.15 -1.90 -4.21
N LEU A 61 0.77 -2.05 -5.40
CA LEU A 61 1.23 -3.34 -5.91
C LEU A 61 2.28 -3.98 -4.99
N CYS A 62 3.27 -3.22 -4.54
CA CYS A 62 4.29 -3.73 -3.62
C CYS A 62 3.66 -4.21 -2.30
N PHE A 63 2.67 -3.47 -1.78
CA PHE A 63 1.97 -3.86 -0.58
C PHE A 63 1.07 -5.08 -0.79
N LEU A 64 0.39 -5.17 -1.93
CA LEU A 64 -0.40 -6.33 -2.31
C LEU A 64 0.46 -7.60 -2.45
N LEU A 65 1.67 -7.51 -3.01
CA LEU A 65 2.62 -8.62 -3.03
C LEU A 65 3.05 -9.02 -1.61
N SER A 66 3.26 -8.05 -0.73
CA SER A 66 3.56 -8.34 0.68
C SER A 66 2.40 -9.05 1.38
N TYR A 67 1.16 -8.63 1.13
CA TYR A 67 -0.03 -9.33 1.60
C TYR A 67 -0.09 -10.77 1.06
N ALA A 68 0.05 -10.97 -0.25
CA ALA A 68 0.05 -12.29 -0.87
C ALA A 68 1.14 -13.19 -0.26
N SER A 69 2.33 -12.63 0.02
CA SER A 69 3.40 -13.34 0.70
C SER A 69 3.01 -13.81 2.11
N THR A 70 2.31 -12.98 2.89
CA THR A 70 1.86 -13.40 4.23
C THR A 70 0.81 -14.51 4.18
N VAL A 71 -0.02 -14.54 3.13
CA VAL A 71 -1.03 -15.59 2.92
C VAL A 71 -0.39 -16.90 2.49
N VAL A 72 0.53 -16.85 1.51
CA VAL A 72 1.16 -18.05 0.93
C VAL A 72 2.28 -18.59 1.83
N TYR A 73 3.01 -17.71 2.50
CA TYR A 73 4.20 -18.05 3.28
C TYR A 73 4.21 -17.30 4.63
N PRO A 74 3.33 -17.66 5.58
CA PRO A 74 3.18 -16.94 6.86
C PRO A 74 4.46 -16.92 7.70
N ASP A 75 5.34 -17.93 7.51
CA ASP A 75 6.59 -18.04 8.28
C ASP A 75 7.81 -17.44 7.58
N ARG A 76 7.64 -16.87 6.38
CA ARG A 76 8.73 -16.26 5.61
C ARG A 76 8.69 -14.75 5.67
N THR A 77 9.87 -14.15 5.75
CA THR A 77 10.00 -12.69 5.67
C THR A 77 10.34 -12.30 4.23
N LEU A 78 9.42 -11.56 3.59
CA LEU A 78 9.67 -10.92 2.31
C LEU A 78 10.51 -9.66 2.54
N LEU A 79 11.62 -9.56 1.84
CA LEU A 79 12.51 -8.41 1.85
C LEU A 79 12.26 -7.57 0.60
N VAL A 80 12.05 -6.29 0.79
CA VAL A 80 12.04 -5.32 -0.31
C VAL A 80 13.48 -5.04 -0.70
N GLY A 81 13.84 -5.37 -1.93
CA GLY A 81 15.16 -5.08 -2.47
C GLY A 81 15.25 -3.68 -3.07
N HIS A 82 15.91 -3.57 -4.21
CA HIS A 82 16.09 -2.32 -4.93
C HIS A 82 15.17 -2.25 -6.15
N SER A 83 14.97 -1.03 -6.66
CA SER A 83 14.31 -0.86 -7.95
C SER A 83 15.21 -1.41 -9.06
N LEU A 84 14.62 -2.12 -10.02
CA LEU A 84 15.29 -2.66 -11.19
C LEU A 84 14.58 -2.16 -12.44
N GLY A 85 15.11 -1.12 -13.06
CA GLY A 85 14.39 -0.39 -14.11
C GLY A 85 13.09 0.22 -13.55
N ASP A 86 11.97 -0.08 -14.19
CA ASP A 86 10.63 0.35 -13.75
C ASP A 86 9.99 -0.59 -12.72
N GLY A 87 10.61 -1.73 -12.42
CA GLY A 87 10.13 -2.74 -11.49
C GLY A 87 10.79 -2.67 -10.12
N TYR A 88 10.31 -3.52 -9.21
CA TYR A 88 10.85 -3.70 -7.88
C TYR A 88 11.24 -5.16 -7.65
N TYR A 89 12.45 -5.36 -7.12
CA TYR A 89 12.94 -6.69 -6.78
C TYR A 89 12.63 -7.02 -5.31
N PHE A 90 12.14 -8.25 -5.09
CA PHE A 90 11.87 -8.79 -3.77
C PHE A 90 12.54 -10.14 -3.61
N SER A 91 12.90 -10.50 -2.39
CA SER A 91 13.46 -11.82 -2.09
C SER A 91 13.02 -12.30 -0.72
N TYR A 92 13.08 -13.61 -0.49
CA TYR A 92 12.91 -14.17 0.84
C TYR A 92 14.23 -14.22 1.58
N LYS A 93 14.18 -13.93 2.89
CA LYS A 93 15.38 -13.91 3.75
C LYS A 93 16.14 -15.25 3.73
N ASN A 94 15.44 -16.35 3.63
CA ASN A 94 16.00 -17.72 3.57
C ASN A 94 16.44 -18.14 2.17
N LYS A 95 16.36 -17.24 1.17
CA LYS A 95 16.68 -17.48 -0.24
C LYS A 95 15.91 -18.64 -0.90
N GLU A 96 14.79 -19.05 -0.30
CA GLU A 96 13.92 -20.04 -0.92
C GLU A 96 13.19 -19.42 -2.12
N LYS A 97 13.09 -20.20 -3.19
CA LYS A 97 12.38 -19.75 -4.39
C LYS A 97 10.89 -19.54 -4.12
N PRO A 98 10.32 -18.46 -4.64
CA PRO A 98 8.89 -18.22 -4.59
C PRO A 98 8.13 -19.12 -5.58
N ASP A 99 6.93 -19.53 -5.20
CA ASP A 99 5.94 -20.06 -6.13
C ASP A 99 5.14 -18.87 -6.69
N ILE A 100 5.54 -18.41 -7.88
CA ILE A 100 4.98 -17.22 -8.52
C ILE A 100 3.49 -17.40 -8.79
N ASP A 101 3.06 -18.58 -9.23
CA ASP A 101 1.66 -18.85 -9.57
C ASP A 101 0.76 -18.75 -8.34
N LYS A 102 1.22 -19.23 -7.18
CA LYS A 102 0.46 -19.08 -5.93
C LYS A 102 0.34 -17.63 -5.49
N LEU A 103 1.43 -16.87 -5.55
CA LEU A 103 1.41 -15.45 -5.20
C LEU A 103 0.47 -14.68 -6.13
N LYS A 104 0.59 -14.93 -7.44
CA LYS A 104 -0.25 -14.28 -8.47
C LYS A 104 -1.74 -14.54 -8.23
N LYS A 105 -2.13 -15.79 -7.99
CA LYS A 105 -3.51 -16.16 -7.67
C LYS A 105 -4.07 -15.43 -6.44
N VAL A 106 -3.27 -15.25 -5.39
CA VAL A 106 -3.70 -14.52 -4.20
C VAL A 106 -3.87 -13.03 -4.50
N MET A 107 -2.94 -12.43 -5.28
CA MET A 107 -3.05 -11.04 -5.71
C MET A 107 -4.27 -10.82 -6.60
N GLU A 108 -4.48 -11.66 -7.61
CA GLU A 108 -5.64 -11.63 -8.50
C GLU A 108 -6.95 -11.72 -7.70
N LYS A 109 -7.02 -12.66 -6.76
CA LYS A 109 -8.19 -12.83 -5.89
C LYS A 109 -8.47 -11.60 -5.03
N ALA A 110 -7.42 -10.99 -4.46
CA ALA A 110 -7.56 -9.78 -3.66
C ALA A 110 -8.06 -8.59 -4.49
N ILE A 111 -7.63 -8.48 -5.76
CA ILE A 111 -8.10 -7.45 -6.70
C ILE A 111 -9.56 -7.72 -7.12
N GLU A 112 -9.90 -8.98 -7.44
CA GLU A 112 -11.25 -9.37 -7.80
C GLU A 112 -12.27 -9.06 -6.68
N ASP A 113 -11.90 -9.40 -5.45
CA ASP A 113 -12.72 -9.15 -4.26
C ASP A 113 -12.68 -7.69 -3.82
N ASP A 114 -11.81 -6.85 -4.42
CA ASP A 114 -11.56 -5.46 -4.05
C ASP A 114 -11.30 -5.30 -2.54
N LEU A 115 -10.35 -6.09 -2.02
CA LEU A 115 -10.04 -6.04 -0.60
C LEU A 115 -9.72 -4.61 -0.16
N ILE A 116 -10.29 -4.22 0.96
CA ILE A 116 -10.16 -2.86 1.48
C ILE A 116 -8.71 -2.63 1.94
N VAL A 117 -8.13 -1.53 1.47
CA VAL A 117 -6.88 -0.98 2.01
C VAL A 117 -7.25 0.03 3.08
N ASP A 118 -7.25 -0.42 4.34
CA ASP A 118 -7.55 0.44 5.48
C ASP A 118 -6.32 1.21 5.96
N ILE A 119 -6.58 2.32 6.66
CA ILE A 119 -5.56 3.07 7.40
C ILE A 119 -5.81 2.85 8.88
N GLU A 120 -4.81 2.33 9.58
CA GLU A 120 -4.86 2.06 11.02
C GLU A 120 -3.80 2.88 11.75
N THR A 121 -4.19 3.55 12.81
CA THR A 121 -3.24 4.26 13.70
C THR A 121 -3.01 3.42 14.94
N LEU A 122 -1.76 3.03 15.16
CA LEU A 122 -1.30 2.26 16.31
C LEU A 122 -0.49 3.15 17.25
N SER A 123 -0.63 2.96 18.56
CA SER A 123 0.29 3.54 19.53
C SER A 123 1.72 3.02 19.30
N ALA A 124 2.73 3.73 19.78
CA ALA A 124 4.13 3.31 19.64
C ALA A 124 4.36 1.88 20.19
N SER A 125 3.75 1.53 21.31
CA SER A 125 3.86 0.20 21.92
C SER A 125 3.22 -0.90 21.05
N GLN A 126 2.02 -0.64 20.52
CA GLN A 126 1.34 -1.59 19.61
C GLN A 126 2.11 -1.78 18.31
N ALA A 127 2.62 -0.68 17.73
CA ALA A 127 3.42 -0.71 16.52
C ALA A 127 4.70 -1.54 16.71
N LEU A 128 5.44 -1.31 17.81
CA LEU A 128 6.64 -2.08 18.15
C LEU A 128 6.32 -3.57 18.33
N THR A 129 5.29 -3.91 19.10
CA THR A 129 4.86 -5.29 19.29
C THR A 129 4.55 -5.98 17.95
N TYR A 130 3.88 -5.27 17.03
CA TYR A 130 3.57 -5.80 15.71
C TYR A 130 4.85 -6.06 14.88
N VAL A 131 5.74 -5.07 14.76
CA VAL A 131 6.94 -5.21 13.92
C VAL A 131 7.92 -6.25 14.47
N GLU A 132 8.00 -6.41 15.80
CA GLU A 132 8.76 -7.48 16.46
C GLU A 132 8.19 -8.86 16.13
N LYS A 133 6.87 -9.03 16.24
CA LYS A 133 6.16 -10.29 15.88
C LYS A 133 6.41 -10.66 14.42
N MET A 134 6.37 -9.69 13.53
CA MET A 134 6.59 -9.88 12.09
C MET A 134 8.08 -9.90 11.70
N LYS A 135 9.00 -9.76 12.68
CA LYS A 135 10.46 -9.74 12.47
C LYS A 135 10.94 -8.69 11.47
N LEU A 136 10.25 -7.56 11.39
CA LEU A 136 10.54 -6.42 10.49
C LEU A 136 11.61 -5.51 11.11
N LYS A 137 12.87 -5.97 11.18
CA LYS A 137 13.96 -5.30 11.89
C LYS A 137 14.23 -3.87 11.44
N ASP A 138 14.12 -3.58 10.14
CA ASP A 138 14.36 -2.24 9.62
C ASP A 138 13.24 -1.28 10.02
N THR A 139 11.99 -1.73 9.97
CA THR A 139 10.84 -0.97 10.46
C THR A 139 10.91 -0.77 11.98
N GLU A 140 11.29 -1.81 12.73
CA GLU A 140 11.50 -1.73 14.18
C GLU A 140 12.54 -0.66 14.55
N LYS A 141 13.70 -0.68 13.88
CA LYS A 141 14.75 0.33 14.07
C LYS A 141 14.23 1.74 13.74
N LEU A 142 13.48 1.89 12.67
CA LEU A 142 12.89 3.15 12.28
C LEU A 142 11.90 3.67 13.33
N LEU A 143 11.01 2.80 13.85
CA LEU A 143 10.05 3.17 14.89
C LEU A 143 10.76 3.57 16.20
N LYS A 144 11.85 2.89 16.55
CA LYS A 144 12.65 3.22 17.74
C LYS A 144 13.41 4.53 17.62
N THR A 145 13.76 4.96 16.41
CA THR A 145 14.45 6.25 16.18
C THR A 145 13.49 7.44 16.10
N ARG A 146 12.21 7.19 15.76
CA ARG A 146 11.15 8.18 15.76
C ARG A 146 10.44 8.16 17.11
N ASN A 147 10.40 9.27 17.79
CA ASN A 147 9.72 9.38 19.08
C ASN A 147 8.28 9.89 18.93
N ASP A 148 7.58 9.37 17.92
CA ASP A 148 6.18 9.71 17.65
C ASP A 148 5.28 8.87 18.58
N GLY A 149 4.27 9.48 19.19
CA GLY A 149 3.37 8.79 20.12
C GLY A 149 2.47 7.74 19.44
N ALA A 150 2.28 7.87 18.12
CA ALA A 150 1.47 6.97 17.30
C ALA A 150 2.02 6.89 15.87
N TYR A 151 1.77 5.77 15.21
CA TYR A 151 2.20 5.50 13.83
C TYR A 151 1.00 5.07 12.99
N THR A 152 0.94 5.56 11.76
CA THR A 152 -0.10 5.19 10.79
C THR A 152 0.39 4.08 9.88
N PHE A 153 -0.44 3.07 9.70
CA PHE A 153 -0.18 1.91 8.85
C PHE A 153 -1.28 1.77 7.79
N ASN A 154 -0.90 1.28 6.62
CA ASN A 154 -1.84 0.71 5.67
C ASN A 154 -2.05 -0.76 6.02
N ARG A 155 -3.29 -1.23 5.96
CA ARG A 155 -3.68 -2.62 6.27
C ARG A 155 -4.40 -3.26 5.10
N ILE A 156 -4.03 -4.50 4.75
CA ILE A 156 -4.84 -5.43 3.95
C ILE A 156 -4.90 -6.75 4.73
N GLY A 157 -6.07 -7.13 5.22
CA GLY A 157 -6.22 -8.32 6.06
C GLY A 157 -5.29 -8.29 7.27
N SER A 158 -4.39 -9.26 7.38
CA SER A 158 -3.37 -9.34 8.44
C SER A 158 -2.07 -8.59 8.12
N ALA A 159 -1.87 -8.15 6.89
CA ALA A 159 -0.66 -7.43 6.50
C ALA A 159 -0.75 -5.94 6.86
N LEU A 160 0.31 -5.43 7.48
CA LEU A 160 0.48 -4.01 7.79
C LEU A 160 1.77 -3.49 7.14
N SER A 161 1.72 -2.26 6.65
CA SER A 161 2.89 -1.52 6.17
C SER A 161 2.83 -0.09 6.68
N VAL A 162 3.97 0.47 7.09
CA VAL A 162 4.02 1.87 7.54
C VAL A 162 3.53 2.77 6.41
N SER A 163 2.57 3.64 6.73
CA SER A 163 1.97 4.56 5.78
C SER A 163 2.79 5.85 5.71
N TYR A 164 3.59 6.02 4.66
CA TYR A 164 4.29 7.29 4.37
C TYR A 164 3.59 8.09 3.30
N GLU A 165 2.89 7.40 2.42
CA GLU A 165 2.19 7.98 1.27
C GLU A 165 0.89 7.20 1.02
N PRO A 166 -0.12 7.85 0.44
CA PRO A 166 -1.38 7.19 0.17
C PRO A 166 -1.22 6.02 -0.82
N LEU A 167 -1.98 4.96 -0.58
CA LEU A 167 -2.20 3.88 -1.53
C LEU A 167 -3.47 4.14 -2.35
N LEU A 168 -3.69 3.33 -3.38
CA LEU A 168 -4.93 3.41 -4.17
C LEU A 168 -6.16 3.13 -3.28
N PRO A 169 -7.27 3.84 -3.51
CA PRO A 169 -8.50 3.66 -2.72
C PRO A 169 -9.26 2.35 -3.03
N SER A 170 -8.91 1.68 -4.13
CA SER A 170 -9.50 0.41 -4.59
C SER A 170 -8.45 -0.40 -5.30
N LEU A 171 -8.36 -1.70 -5.01
CA LEU A 171 -7.45 -2.61 -5.68
C LEU A 171 -7.86 -2.88 -7.14
N LYS A 172 -9.12 -2.68 -7.51
CA LYS A 172 -9.59 -2.81 -8.90
C LYS A 172 -8.95 -1.83 -9.87
N LEU A 173 -8.31 -0.78 -9.38
CA LEU A 173 -7.51 0.13 -10.20
C LEU A 173 -6.16 -0.47 -10.64
N LEU A 174 -5.78 -1.63 -10.10
CA LEU A 174 -4.59 -2.36 -10.49
C LEU A 174 -4.88 -3.23 -11.72
N GLU A 175 -5.01 -2.61 -12.89
CA GLU A 175 -5.40 -3.29 -14.13
C GLU A 175 -4.20 -3.91 -14.86
N VAL A 176 -3.03 -3.30 -14.78
CA VAL A 176 -1.83 -3.73 -15.54
C VAL A 176 -0.67 -3.98 -14.59
N TRP A 177 -0.37 -5.24 -14.34
CA TRP A 177 0.75 -5.66 -13.51
C TRP A 177 1.14 -7.10 -13.84
N ASP A 178 2.36 -7.48 -13.48
CA ASP A 178 2.80 -8.87 -13.50
C ASP A 178 3.87 -9.10 -12.45
N ILE A 179 4.09 -10.34 -12.08
CA ILE A 179 5.22 -10.79 -11.27
C ILE A 179 5.90 -11.98 -11.94
N MET A 180 7.22 -12.01 -11.85
CA MET A 180 8.00 -13.13 -12.39
C MET A 180 9.14 -13.53 -11.46
N GLU A 181 9.60 -14.78 -11.59
CA GLU A 181 10.84 -15.20 -10.94
C GLU A 181 12.04 -14.52 -11.60
N TYR A 182 12.88 -13.89 -10.78
CA TYR A 182 14.12 -13.28 -11.24
C TYR A 182 15.21 -13.42 -10.18
N GLY A 183 16.36 -13.97 -10.56
CA GLY A 183 17.53 -14.07 -9.66
C GLY A 183 17.27 -14.81 -8.33
N GLY A 184 16.31 -15.73 -8.30
CA GLY A 184 15.90 -16.44 -7.09
C GLY A 184 14.92 -15.66 -6.20
N GLY A 185 14.45 -14.50 -6.65
CA GLY A 185 13.43 -13.67 -6.00
C GLY A 185 12.25 -13.39 -6.94
N ILE A 186 11.59 -12.27 -6.71
CA ILE A 186 10.41 -11.82 -7.42
C ILE A 186 10.72 -10.46 -8.04
N LEU A 187 10.46 -10.29 -9.32
CA LEU A 187 10.39 -8.99 -9.98
C LEU A 187 8.90 -8.66 -10.19
N LEU A 188 8.49 -7.49 -9.67
CA LEU A 188 7.16 -6.91 -9.81
C LEU A 188 7.23 -5.72 -10.75
#